data_bda66435cc7440e8c9337ba308388c78
#
_entry.id   bda66435cc7440e8c9337ba308388c78
#
_cell.length_a   1.000
_cell.length_b   1.000
_cell.length_c   1.000
_cell.angle_alpha   90.00
_cell.angle_beta   90.00
_cell.angle_gamma   90.00
#
_symmetry.space_group_name_H-M   'P 1'
#
loop_
_entity.id
_entity.type
_entity.pdbx_description
1 polymer ?
#
loop_
_entity_poly.entity_id
_entity_poly.type
_entity_poly.pdbx_seq_one_letter_code
_entity_poly.pdbx_strand_id
1 'polypeptide(L)'
;DVIGNPVASARNCEEMNRQGIPAIPTFHLGSPWSMLVDMAKDYPKLALGGMVGKPTALKGRFIGQAFARVWPKKVHAFGVGSRRLLRKYPFHSADASNWEQGPTAYGRWQAYGNMSVRGGSQNLRGEVEWYLRLERELQGRWHKEMKLLGGQP
;
A
#
# COMPACT_ATOMS: atom_id res chain seq x y z
N ASP A 1 -3.47 -5.40 -15.06
CA ASP A 1 -4.66 -5.08 -14.27
C ASP A 1 -5.75 -4.49 -15.18
N VAL A 2 -7.00 -4.86 -14.95
CA VAL A 2 -8.15 -4.36 -15.74
C VAL A 2 -9.03 -3.54 -14.80
N ILE A 3 -8.99 -2.22 -14.97
CA ILE A 3 -9.71 -1.27 -14.10
C ILE A 3 -11.22 -1.58 -14.17
N GLY A 4 -11.84 -1.76 -12.98
CA GLY A 4 -13.26 -2.04 -12.87
C GLY A 4 -13.67 -3.48 -13.16
N ASN A 5 -12.73 -4.35 -13.51
CA ASN A 5 -13.01 -5.77 -13.77
C ASN A 5 -12.07 -6.68 -12.96
N PRO A 6 -12.43 -7.01 -11.70
CA PRO A 6 -11.57 -7.81 -10.82
C PRO A 6 -11.36 -9.25 -11.33
N VAL A 7 -12.34 -9.81 -12.05
CA VAL A 7 -12.23 -11.17 -12.61
C VAL A 7 -11.19 -11.20 -13.74
N ALA A 8 -11.22 -10.22 -14.64
CA ALA A 8 -10.22 -10.12 -15.69
C ALA A 8 -8.82 -9.85 -15.14
N SER A 9 -8.70 -9.04 -14.09
CA SER A 9 -7.43 -8.78 -13.38
C SER A 9 -6.86 -10.05 -12.76
N ALA A 10 -7.70 -10.88 -12.11
CA ALA A 10 -7.28 -12.15 -11.54
C ALA A 10 -6.77 -13.10 -12.63
N ARG A 11 -7.53 -13.26 -13.71
CA ARG A 11 -7.14 -14.09 -14.86
C ARG A 11 -5.82 -13.66 -15.48
N ASN A 12 -5.60 -12.36 -15.66
CA ASN A 12 -4.32 -11.84 -16.18
C ASN A 12 -3.14 -12.15 -15.21
N CYS A 13 -3.37 -12.06 -13.91
CA CYS A 13 -2.37 -12.42 -12.92
C CYS A 13 -2.00 -13.90 -12.98
N GLU A 14 -2.99 -14.79 -13.09
CA GLU A 14 -2.79 -16.24 -13.24
C GLU A 14 -2.01 -16.55 -14.51
N GLU A 15 -2.39 -15.94 -15.64
CA GLU A 15 -1.69 -16.12 -16.91
C GLU A 15 -0.23 -15.68 -16.85
N MET A 16 0.05 -14.53 -16.26
CA MET A 16 1.43 -14.06 -16.06
C MET A 16 2.24 -15.07 -15.22
N ASN A 17 1.69 -15.56 -14.12
CA ASN A 17 2.36 -16.54 -13.26
C ASN A 17 2.57 -17.88 -14.01
N ARG A 18 1.61 -18.31 -14.82
CA ARG A 18 1.73 -19.52 -15.69
C ARG A 18 2.88 -19.39 -16.69
N GLN A 19 3.13 -18.16 -17.17
CA GLN A 19 4.26 -17.86 -18.06
C GLN A 19 5.60 -17.65 -17.33
N GLY A 20 5.65 -17.87 -16.02
CA GLY A 20 6.86 -17.68 -15.21
C GLY A 20 7.14 -16.22 -14.84
N ILE A 21 6.20 -15.30 -15.08
CA ILE A 21 6.31 -13.90 -14.68
C ILE A 21 5.70 -13.75 -13.29
N PRO A 22 6.49 -13.42 -12.23
CA PRO A 22 6.00 -13.37 -10.86
C PRO A 22 5.08 -12.16 -10.66
N ALA A 23 3.78 -12.36 -10.85
CA ALA A 23 2.75 -11.35 -10.65
C ALA A 23 2.12 -11.47 -9.26
N ILE A 24 1.78 -10.32 -8.65
CA ILE A 24 1.09 -10.24 -7.37
C ILE A 24 -0.38 -9.92 -7.64
N PRO A 25 -1.35 -10.75 -7.17
CA PRO A 25 -2.76 -10.47 -7.37
C PRO A 25 -3.18 -9.20 -6.63
N THR A 26 -3.95 -8.35 -7.30
CA THR A 26 -4.43 -7.08 -6.76
C THR A 26 -5.91 -7.15 -6.43
N PHE A 27 -6.24 -6.95 -5.16
CA PHE A 27 -7.61 -6.81 -4.69
C PHE A 27 -8.02 -5.33 -4.67
N HIS A 28 -9.06 -4.97 -5.41
CA HIS A 28 -9.51 -3.59 -5.55
C HIS A 28 -10.65 -3.24 -4.60
N LEU A 29 -10.64 -1.98 -4.17
CA LEU A 29 -11.77 -1.41 -3.45
C LEU A 29 -13.07 -1.58 -4.25
N GLY A 30 -14.07 -2.22 -3.64
CA GLY A 30 -15.36 -2.54 -4.27
C GLY A 30 -15.48 -3.97 -4.81
N SER A 31 -14.39 -4.75 -4.84
CA SER A 31 -14.45 -6.17 -5.19
C SER A 31 -15.08 -7.00 -4.06
N PRO A 32 -15.70 -8.16 -4.38
CA PRO A 32 -16.23 -9.08 -3.36
C PRO A 32 -15.15 -9.60 -2.43
N TRP A 33 -15.38 -9.58 -1.12
CA TRP A 33 -14.40 -10.01 -0.11
C TRP A 33 -14.00 -11.49 -0.22
N SER A 34 -14.85 -12.34 -0.78
CA SER A 34 -14.52 -13.74 -1.09
C SER A 34 -13.28 -13.84 -1.99
N MET A 35 -13.16 -12.96 -3.01
CA MET A 35 -11.99 -12.94 -3.88
C MET A 35 -10.68 -12.67 -3.11
N LEU A 36 -10.70 -11.78 -2.12
CA LEU A 36 -9.51 -11.52 -1.30
C LEU A 36 -9.10 -12.76 -0.51
N VAL A 37 -10.08 -13.47 0.06
CA VAL A 37 -9.84 -14.69 0.84
C VAL A 37 -9.30 -15.80 -0.05
N ASP A 38 -9.82 -15.94 -1.27
CA ASP A 38 -9.33 -16.94 -2.24
C ASP A 38 -7.92 -16.59 -2.71
N MET A 39 -7.65 -15.35 -3.09
CA MET A 39 -6.29 -14.89 -3.39
C MET A 39 -5.32 -15.18 -2.24
N ALA A 40 -5.75 -15.05 -0.99
CA ALA A 40 -4.90 -15.30 0.17
C ALA A 40 -4.56 -16.79 0.37
N LYS A 41 -5.35 -17.72 -0.15
CA LYS A 41 -5.02 -19.15 -0.14
C LYS A 41 -3.90 -19.47 -1.12
N ASP A 42 -3.97 -18.91 -2.33
CA ASP A 42 -3.14 -19.30 -3.45
C ASP A 42 -1.83 -18.51 -3.56
N TYR A 43 -1.79 -17.30 -2.97
CA TYR A 43 -0.65 -16.40 -3.11
C TYR A 43 -0.02 -16.03 -1.75
N PRO A 44 1.32 -16.03 -1.66
CA PRO A 44 2.03 -15.65 -0.44
C PRO A 44 2.00 -14.14 -0.19
N LYS A 45 1.76 -13.35 -1.23
CA LYS A 45 1.73 -11.89 -1.20
C LYS A 45 0.55 -11.37 -2.01
N LEU A 46 -0.10 -10.33 -1.50
CA LEU A 46 -1.27 -9.69 -2.11
C LEU A 46 -1.02 -8.19 -2.28
N ALA A 47 -1.76 -7.57 -3.19
CA ALA A 47 -1.80 -6.12 -3.30
C ALA A 47 -3.21 -5.57 -3.09
N LEU A 48 -3.32 -4.39 -2.48
CA LEU A 48 -4.57 -3.63 -2.35
C LEU A 48 -4.53 -2.44 -3.30
N GLY A 49 -5.54 -2.33 -4.16
CA GLY A 49 -5.65 -1.29 -5.18
C GLY A 49 -6.99 -0.54 -5.16
N GLY A 50 -7.21 0.34 -6.14
CA GLY A 50 -8.45 1.10 -6.30
C GLY A 50 -8.63 2.24 -5.29
N MET A 51 -7.56 2.64 -4.61
CA MET A 51 -7.61 3.64 -3.53
C MET A 51 -7.23 5.06 -3.95
N VAL A 52 -6.66 5.25 -5.13
CA VAL A 52 -6.24 6.57 -5.62
C VAL A 52 -7.47 7.51 -5.68
N GLY A 53 -7.32 8.75 -5.22
CA GLY A 53 -8.40 9.74 -5.18
C GLY A 53 -9.49 9.50 -4.13
N LYS A 54 -9.45 8.41 -3.36
CA LYS A 54 -10.46 8.13 -2.32
C LYS A 54 -10.11 8.81 -0.99
N PRO A 55 -11.15 9.20 -0.20
CA PRO A 55 -10.94 9.77 1.14
C PRO A 55 -10.15 8.85 2.06
N THR A 56 -9.28 9.41 2.91
CA THR A 56 -8.45 8.64 3.86
C THR A 56 -9.27 7.75 4.79
N ALA A 57 -10.45 8.20 5.21
CA ALA A 57 -11.34 7.39 6.06
C ALA A 57 -11.84 6.13 5.34
N LEU A 58 -12.18 6.24 4.06
CA LEU A 58 -12.61 5.09 3.24
C LEU A 58 -11.45 4.12 3.02
N LYS A 59 -10.26 4.65 2.65
CA LYS A 59 -9.04 3.85 2.55
C LYS A 59 -8.77 3.08 3.85
N GLY A 60 -8.84 3.77 5.00
CA GLY A 60 -8.60 3.15 6.30
C GLY A 60 -9.58 2.01 6.62
N ARG A 61 -10.87 2.18 6.34
CA ARG A 61 -11.87 1.11 6.53
C ARG A 61 -11.58 -0.09 5.62
N PHE A 62 -11.33 0.15 4.34
CA PHE A 62 -11.01 -0.89 3.37
C PHE A 62 -9.76 -1.69 3.78
N ILE A 63 -8.66 -1.01 4.09
CA ILE A 63 -7.41 -1.63 4.52
C ILE A 63 -7.61 -2.43 5.82
N GLY A 64 -8.31 -1.87 6.81
CA GLY A 64 -8.60 -2.56 8.06
C GLY A 64 -9.40 -3.84 7.86
N GLN A 65 -10.41 -3.81 7.00
CA GLN A 65 -11.21 -4.99 6.66
C GLN A 65 -10.40 -6.04 5.86
N ALA A 66 -9.48 -5.60 5.00
CA ALA A 66 -8.59 -6.49 4.29
C ALA A 66 -7.65 -7.22 5.27
N PHE A 67 -6.95 -6.49 6.13
CA PHE A 67 -6.06 -7.10 7.13
C PHE A 67 -6.79 -8.03 8.10
N ALA A 68 -7.99 -7.69 8.52
CA ALA A 68 -8.80 -8.57 9.39
C ALA A 68 -9.09 -9.94 8.77
N ARG A 69 -9.01 -10.07 7.44
CA ARG A 69 -9.27 -11.31 6.70
C ARG A 69 -8.01 -12.08 6.32
N VAL A 70 -6.91 -11.37 6.11
CA VAL A 70 -5.72 -12.00 5.49
C VAL A 70 -4.46 -11.93 6.35
N TRP A 71 -4.49 -11.26 7.51
CA TRP A 71 -3.34 -11.24 8.41
C TRP A 71 -2.92 -12.67 8.83
N PRO A 72 -1.63 -13.03 8.82
CA PRO A 72 -0.42 -12.20 8.63
C PRO A 72 0.17 -12.22 7.20
N LYS A 73 -0.64 -12.35 6.16
CA LYS A 73 -0.15 -12.32 4.76
C LYS A 73 0.60 -11.02 4.44
N LYS A 74 1.61 -11.13 3.58
CA LYS A 74 2.35 -9.98 3.06
C LYS A 74 1.42 -9.16 2.15
N VAL A 75 1.19 -7.89 2.48
CA VAL A 75 0.30 -7.01 1.73
C VAL A 75 1.06 -5.80 1.21
N HIS A 76 1.01 -5.59 -0.10
CA HIS A 76 1.41 -4.35 -0.76
C HIS A 76 0.21 -3.40 -0.87
N ALA A 77 0.40 -2.10 -0.71
CA ALA A 77 -0.66 -1.10 -0.87
C ALA A 77 -0.34 -0.11 -1.99
N PHE A 78 -1.14 -0.11 -3.05
CA PHE A 78 -1.03 0.85 -4.13
C PHE A 78 -1.62 2.22 -3.76
N GLY A 79 -0.89 3.30 -4.01
CA GLY A 79 -1.34 4.67 -3.83
C GLY A 79 -1.57 5.08 -2.37
N VAL A 80 -0.85 4.48 -1.42
CA VAL A 80 -0.94 4.78 0.01
C VAL A 80 0.32 5.48 0.50
N GLY A 81 0.32 6.81 0.43
CA GLY A 81 1.38 7.68 0.99
C GLY A 81 1.00 8.33 2.34
N SER A 82 -0.17 8.03 2.90
CA SER A 82 -0.60 8.61 4.18
C SER A 82 0.18 8.02 5.35
N ARG A 83 1.01 8.84 6.01
CA ARG A 83 1.73 8.49 7.24
C ARG A 83 0.85 7.81 8.29
N ARG A 84 -0.39 8.31 8.45
CA ARG A 84 -1.35 7.75 9.41
C ARG A 84 -1.71 6.30 9.07
N LEU A 85 -1.95 6.00 7.79
CA LEU A 85 -2.29 4.65 7.35
C LEU A 85 -1.08 3.74 7.38
N LEU A 86 0.09 4.22 6.93
CA LEU A 86 1.33 3.47 6.97
C LEU A 86 1.74 3.06 8.40
N ARG A 87 1.51 3.92 9.39
CA ARG A 87 1.78 3.59 10.79
C ARG A 87 0.71 2.71 11.44
N LYS A 88 -0.51 2.72 10.91
CA LYS A 88 -1.62 1.99 11.50
C LYS A 88 -1.66 0.53 11.08
N TYR A 89 -1.24 0.23 9.85
CA TYR A 89 -1.38 -1.10 9.25
C TYR A 89 -0.02 -1.70 8.89
N PRO A 90 0.13 -3.03 9.08
CA PRO A 90 1.40 -3.74 8.88
C PRO A 90 1.63 -4.08 7.41
N PHE A 91 1.72 -3.09 6.56
CA PHE A 91 2.06 -3.32 5.16
C PHE A 91 3.46 -3.91 5.02
N HIS A 92 3.58 -4.90 4.14
CA HIS A 92 4.88 -5.39 3.70
C HIS A 92 5.59 -4.35 2.82
N SER A 93 4.84 -3.66 1.97
CA SER A 93 5.32 -2.55 1.15
C SER A 93 4.16 -1.64 0.74
N ALA A 94 4.45 -0.41 0.38
CA ALA A 94 3.49 0.54 -0.18
C ALA A 94 4.20 1.45 -1.20
N ASP A 95 3.42 1.97 -2.14
CA ASP A 95 3.88 2.99 -3.06
C ASP A 95 2.96 4.20 -3.04
N ALA A 96 3.50 5.34 -3.38
CA ALA A 96 2.73 6.55 -3.63
C ALA A 96 3.59 7.59 -4.32
N SER A 97 3.00 8.37 -5.21
CA SER A 97 3.65 9.52 -5.86
C SER A 97 3.57 10.81 -5.02
N ASN A 98 3.09 10.75 -3.79
CA ASN A 98 2.88 11.93 -2.93
C ASN A 98 4.17 12.68 -2.61
N TRP A 99 5.30 12.00 -2.53
CA TRP A 99 6.62 12.60 -2.28
C TRP A 99 7.03 13.57 -3.38
N GLU A 100 6.53 13.38 -4.58
CA GLU A 100 6.76 14.25 -5.73
C GLU A 100 5.57 15.19 -5.97
N GLN A 101 4.37 14.64 -6.13
CA GLN A 101 3.16 15.40 -6.46
C GLN A 101 2.72 16.34 -5.33
N GLY A 102 2.92 15.95 -4.09
CA GLY A 102 2.61 16.78 -2.94
C GLY A 102 3.33 18.13 -3.01
N PRO A 103 4.68 18.13 -3.08
CA PRO A 103 5.46 19.33 -3.20
C PRO A 103 5.27 20.09 -4.52
N THR A 104 5.33 19.38 -5.64
CA THR A 104 5.37 20.01 -6.98
C THR A 104 4.01 20.54 -7.43
N ALA A 105 2.94 19.76 -7.25
CA ALA A 105 1.61 20.12 -7.71
C ALA A 105 0.77 20.87 -6.66
N TYR A 106 0.96 20.59 -5.37
CA TYR A 106 0.11 21.08 -4.29
C TYR A 106 0.84 21.93 -3.24
N GLY A 107 2.16 22.10 -3.34
CA GLY A 107 2.97 22.82 -2.36
C GLY A 107 2.90 22.23 -0.94
N ARG A 108 2.59 20.94 -0.81
CA ARG A 108 2.43 20.24 0.49
C ARG A 108 3.61 19.34 0.77
N TRP A 109 4.30 19.59 1.87
CA TRP A 109 5.49 18.87 2.27
C TRP A 109 5.24 18.03 3.52
N GLN A 110 5.42 16.72 3.45
CA GLN A 110 5.27 15.81 4.60
C GLN A 110 6.37 16.04 5.64
N ALA A 111 7.58 16.34 5.20
CA ALA A 111 8.72 16.68 6.06
C ALA A 111 8.43 17.84 7.00
N TYR A 112 7.49 18.71 6.65
CA TYR A 112 7.09 19.91 7.44
C TYR A 112 5.67 19.83 7.98
N GLY A 113 5.16 18.61 8.23
CA GLY A 113 3.84 18.44 8.84
C GLY A 113 2.66 18.82 7.93
N ASN A 114 2.79 18.65 6.63
CA ASN A 114 1.79 19.07 5.63
C ASN A 114 1.60 20.59 5.48
N MET A 115 2.54 21.37 5.95
CA MET A 115 2.47 22.82 5.75
C MET A 115 2.70 23.20 4.29
N SER A 116 1.91 24.11 3.78
CA SER A 116 2.14 24.75 2.48
C SER A 116 3.35 25.68 2.61
N VAL A 117 4.49 25.27 2.05
CA VAL A 117 5.67 26.13 1.97
C VAL A 117 5.76 26.68 0.55
N ARG A 118 5.63 27.98 0.39
CA ARG A 118 5.93 28.66 -0.88
C ARG A 118 7.43 28.54 -1.16
N GLY A 119 7.80 27.98 -2.29
CA GLY A 119 9.21 27.94 -2.70
C GLY A 119 9.78 26.60 -3.10
N GLY A 120 8.99 25.73 -3.59
CA GLY A 120 9.19 24.65 -4.54
C GLY A 120 10.31 23.63 -4.30
N SER A 121 11.09 23.48 -5.32
CA SER A 121 11.98 22.35 -5.56
C SER A 121 13.14 22.16 -4.58
N GLN A 122 13.39 23.05 -3.66
CA GLN A 122 14.56 23.03 -2.80
C GLN A 122 14.53 21.95 -1.70
N ASN A 123 13.41 21.24 -1.49
CA ASN A 123 13.24 20.27 -0.42
C ASN A 123 12.78 18.87 -0.84
N LEU A 124 12.83 18.54 -2.14
CA LEU A 124 12.51 17.19 -2.60
C LEU A 124 13.38 16.14 -1.92
N ARG A 125 14.67 16.45 -1.72
CA ARG A 125 15.58 15.59 -0.96
C ARG A 125 15.10 15.38 0.47
N GLY A 126 14.70 16.43 1.16
CA GLY A 126 14.16 16.34 2.53
C GLY A 126 12.89 15.49 2.62
N GLU A 127 12.04 15.56 1.60
CA GLU A 127 10.84 14.74 1.49
C GLU A 127 11.18 13.25 1.31
N VAL A 128 12.12 12.93 0.41
CA VAL A 128 12.62 11.56 0.23
C VAL A 128 13.26 11.04 1.52
N GLU A 129 14.12 11.81 2.16
CA GLU A 129 14.77 11.44 3.43
C GLU A 129 13.73 11.21 4.55
N TRP A 130 12.63 11.97 4.55
CA TRP A 130 11.54 11.76 5.49
C TRP A 130 10.85 10.40 5.29
N TYR A 131 10.54 10.02 4.04
CA TYR A 131 9.95 8.71 3.73
C TYR A 131 10.91 7.56 4.05
N LEU A 132 12.21 7.71 3.79
CA LEU A 132 13.23 6.72 4.14
C LEU A 132 13.36 6.52 5.66
N ARG A 133 13.18 7.59 6.46
CA ARG A 133 13.14 7.49 7.93
C ARG A 133 11.88 6.75 8.39
N LEU A 134 10.73 7.08 7.79
CA LEU A 134 9.46 6.40 8.09
C LEU A 134 9.55 4.90 7.76
N GLU A 135 10.12 4.54 6.61
CA GLU A 135 10.33 3.15 6.22
C GLU A 135 11.13 2.38 7.27
N ARG A 136 12.28 2.91 7.70
CA ARG A 136 13.12 2.29 8.74
C ARG A 136 12.38 2.12 10.07
N GLU A 137 11.60 3.13 10.48
CA GLU A 137 10.75 3.07 11.68
C GLU A 137 9.74 1.91 11.58
N LEU A 138 9.07 1.79 10.43
CA LEU A 138 8.01 0.80 10.23
C LEU A 138 8.54 -0.62 10.09
N GLN A 139 9.66 -0.82 9.39
CA GLN A 139 10.31 -2.13 9.27
C GLN A 139 10.66 -2.69 10.66
N GLY A 140 11.27 -1.88 11.53
CA GLY A 140 11.61 -2.31 12.88
C GLY A 140 10.39 -2.66 13.75
N ARG A 141 9.29 -1.93 13.58
CA ARG A 141 8.05 -2.14 14.34
C ARG A 141 7.33 -3.40 13.89
N TRP A 142 7.01 -3.52 12.61
CA TRP A 142 6.19 -4.61 12.09
C TRP A 142 6.93 -5.95 12.09
N HIS A 143 8.24 -5.94 11.92
CA HIS A 143 9.07 -7.13 12.05
C HIS A 143 8.96 -7.76 13.45
N LYS A 144 8.94 -6.95 14.51
CA LYS A 144 8.73 -7.44 15.88
C LYS A 144 7.33 -8.04 16.06
N GLU A 145 6.30 -7.35 15.58
CA GLU A 145 4.91 -7.83 15.70
C GLU A 145 4.67 -9.12 14.90
N MET A 146 5.23 -9.24 13.69
CA MET A 146 5.16 -10.45 12.89
C MET A 146 5.81 -11.66 13.60
N LYS A 147 6.98 -11.49 14.21
CA LYS A 147 7.63 -12.55 14.99
C LYS A 147 6.79 -13.01 16.18
N LEU A 148 6.15 -12.08 16.90
CA LEU A 148 5.29 -12.40 18.04
C LEU A 148 4.07 -13.24 17.64
N LEU A 149 3.59 -13.08 16.41
CA LEU A 149 2.44 -13.78 15.85
C LEU A 149 2.80 -15.06 15.10
N GLY A 150 4.08 -15.50 15.14
CA GLY A 150 4.55 -16.71 14.45
C GLY A 150 4.64 -16.56 12.92
N GLY A 151 4.53 -15.33 12.40
CA GLY A 151 4.73 -15.04 10.99
C GLY A 151 6.21 -14.98 10.63
N GLN A 152 6.59 -15.54 9.47
CA GLN A 152 7.92 -15.27 8.91
C GLN A 152 7.96 -13.84 8.33
N PRO A 153 9.08 -13.11 8.53
CA PRO A 153 9.28 -11.76 8.01
C PRO A 153 9.32 -11.67 6.48
#